data_c1736f1ea367d298a45e340cde7c52aa
#
_entry.id   c1736f1ea367d298a45e340cde7c52aa
#
_cell.length_a   1.000
_cell.length_b   1.000
_cell.length_c   1.000
_cell.angle_alpha   90.00
_cell.angle_beta   90.00
_cell.angle_gamma   90.00
#
_symmetry.space_group_name_H-M   'P 1'
#
loop_
_entity.id
_entity.type
_entity.pdbx_description
1 polymer ?
#
loop_
_entity_poly.entity_id
_entity_poly.type
_entity_poly.pdbx_seq_one_letter_code
_entity_poly.pdbx_strand_id
1 'polypeptide(L)'
;MRDQTIKPNRRSIRLQEYDYRQPGAYFVTICTRKRECLLGEIVDGKMVLNSYGEIVKDEWFHSAQIRPEIELDFFVVMPNHIHGIMTIREDMQSSVRATGRSPLRDHRNTLPQKSLGSFVAGLKASITKRSNEIRGTPGTPVWQRNYYEHVIRNEIDLDEIRQYIENNPFKWLEDENHPDKMKKRS
;
A
#
# COMPACT_ATOMS: atom_id res chain seq x y z
N MET A 1 14.81 -38.35 -16.95
CA MET A 1 14.34 -37.85 -15.64
C MET A 1 14.03 -36.37 -15.80
N ARG A 2 12.75 -35.96 -15.76
CA ARG A 2 12.34 -34.54 -15.89
C ARG A 2 12.38 -33.94 -14.51
N ASP A 3 13.23 -32.94 -14.35
CA ASP A 3 13.30 -32.10 -13.14
C ASP A 3 11.97 -31.36 -12.97
N GLN A 4 11.19 -31.77 -11.96
CA GLN A 4 9.97 -31.06 -11.57
C GLN A 4 10.38 -29.89 -10.65
N THR A 5 10.74 -28.77 -11.23
CA THR A 5 10.86 -27.51 -10.48
C THR A 5 9.50 -27.18 -9.88
N ILE A 6 9.38 -27.40 -8.58
CA ILE A 6 8.21 -27.01 -7.77
C ILE A 6 8.11 -25.48 -7.82
N LYS A 7 7.20 -24.97 -8.65
CA LYS A 7 6.86 -23.54 -8.65
C LYS A 7 6.26 -23.21 -7.29
N PRO A 8 6.82 -22.24 -6.52
CA PRO A 8 6.24 -21.84 -5.25
C PRO A 8 4.81 -21.37 -5.48
N ASN A 9 3.87 -22.04 -4.83
CA ASN A 9 2.44 -21.77 -4.92
C ASN A 9 2.16 -20.42 -4.22
N ARG A 10 2.24 -19.31 -4.96
CA ARG A 10 1.96 -17.97 -4.48
C ARG A 10 0.46 -17.80 -4.38
N ARG A 11 -0.12 -18.12 -3.24
CA ARG A 11 -1.49 -17.68 -2.94
C ARG A 11 -1.50 -16.16 -2.91
N SER A 12 -2.26 -15.57 -3.82
CA SER A 12 -2.64 -14.16 -3.74
C SER A 12 -3.45 -13.98 -2.45
N ILE A 13 -3.10 -12.99 -1.64
CA ILE A 13 -3.86 -12.63 -0.43
C ILE A 13 -5.18 -11.95 -0.82
N ARG A 14 -5.32 -11.57 -2.10
CA ARG A 14 -6.51 -10.92 -2.64
C ARG A 14 -7.72 -11.85 -2.58
N LEU A 15 -8.85 -11.28 -2.18
CA LEU A 15 -10.13 -11.97 -2.28
C LEU A 15 -10.35 -12.36 -3.75
N GLN A 16 -10.50 -13.68 -3.99
CA GLN A 16 -10.88 -14.17 -5.31
C GLN A 16 -12.25 -13.59 -5.62
N GLU A 17 -12.46 -13.08 -6.85
CA GLU A 17 -13.72 -12.50 -7.32
C GLU A 17 -14.06 -11.08 -6.85
N TYR A 18 -13.25 -10.42 -5.99
CA TYR A 18 -13.49 -9.03 -5.63
C TYR A 18 -12.85 -8.06 -6.63
N ASP A 19 -13.67 -7.15 -7.17
CA ASP A 19 -13.19 -6.12 -8.09
C ASP A 19 -12.68 -4.87 -7.33
N TYR A 20 -11.38 -4.79 -7.13
CA TYR A 20 -10.70 -3.67 -6.46
C TYR A 20 -10.71 -2.33 -7.25
N ARG A 21 -11.56 -2.23 -8.27
CA ARG A 21 -11.91 -0.97 -8.95
C ARG A 21 -13.18 -0.36 -8.40
N GLN A 22 -13.94 -1.12 -7.61
CA GLN A 22 -15.19 -0.65 -7.03
C GLN A 22 -14.92 0.51 -6.07
N PRO A 23 -15.83 1.51 -6.02
CA PRO A 23 -15.86 2.50 -4.96
C PRO A 23 -15.94 1.81 -3.60
N GLY A 24 -15.24 2.37 -2.61
CA GLY A 24 -15.20 1.81 -1.28
C GLY A 24 -13.94 2.19 -0.52
N ALA A 25 -13.95 1.92 0.78
CA ALA A 25 -12.83 2.16 1.66
C ALA A 25 -11.95 0.91 1.79
N TYR A 26 -10.65 1.12 1.77
CA TYR A 26 -9.63 0.07 1.79
C TYR A 26 -8.57 0.39 2.82
N PHE A 27 -8.27 -0.56 3.68
CA PHE A 27 -7.08 -0.54 4.50
C PHE A 27 -5.93 -1.25 3.79
N VAL A 28 -4.74 -0.67 3.83
CA VAL A 28 -3.54 -1.26 3.23
C VAL A 28 -2.37 -1.30 4.21
N THR A 29 -1.58 -2.38 4.12
CA THR A 29 -0.27 -2.47 4.77
C THR A 29 0.80 -2.71 3.71
N ILE A 30 1.79 -1.83 3.63
CA ILE A 30 2.87 -1.89 2.65
C ILE A 30 4.21 -1.98 3.39
N CYS A 31 4.89 -3.13 3.29
CA CYS A 31 6.14 -3.37 3.99
C CYS A 31 7.36 -3.04 3.14
N THR A 32 8.41 -2.53 3.78
CA THR A 32 9.74 -2.39 3.17
C THR A 32 10.31 -3.74 2.77
N ARG A 33 11.25 -3.73 1.83
CA ARG A 33 11.94 -4.94 1.40
C ARG A 33 12.63 -5.59 2.59
N LYS A 34 12.45 -6.91 2.74
CA LYS A 34 12.95 -7.70 3.88
C LYS A 34 12.50 -7.18 5.25
N ARG A 35 11.52 -6.28 5.30
CA ARG A 35 11.07 -5.61 6.52
C ARG A 35 12.20 -4.89 7.27
N GLU A 36 13.14 -4.32 6.53
CA GLU A 36 14.20 -3.46 7.09
C GLU A 36 13.59 -2.20 7.68
N CYS A 37 14.02 -1.80 8.89
CA CYS A 37 13.59 -0.56 9.55
C CYS A 37 14.23 0.65 8.85
N LEU A 38 13.71 0.98 7.66
CA LEU A 38 14.25 2.00 6.76
C LEU A 38 13.67 3.39 7.02
N LEU A 39 12.47 3.50 7.61
CA LEU A 39 11.67 4.72 7.58
C LEU A 39 11.82 5.60 8.84
N GLY A 40 12.51 5.12 9.85
CA GLY A 40 12.73 5.78 11.13
C GLY A 40 12.70 4.79 12.29
N GLU A 41 12.44 5.27 13.48
CA GLU A 41 12.43 4.49 14.73
C GLU A 41 11.30 4.89 15.66
N ILE A 42 10.96 4.02 16.60
CA ILE A 42 10.01 4.34 17.68
C ILE A 42 10.79 4.78 18.91
N VAL A 43 10.51 6.00 19.36
CA VAL A 43 11.05 6.59 20.58
C VAL A 43 9.88 6.95 21.50
N ASP A 44 9.87 6.43 22.71
CA ASP A 44 8.80 6.67 23.70
C ASP A 44 7.38 6.45 23.16
N GLY A 45 7.21 5.37 22.39
CA GLY A 45 5.92 5.00 21.79
C GLY A 45 5.48 5.89 20.61
N LYS A 46 6.36 6.74 20.11
CA LYS A 46 6.08 7.64 18.97
C LYS A 46 7.04 7.37 17.82
N MET A 47 6.52 7.44 16.61
CA MET A 47 7.33 7.31 15.40
C MET A 47 8.14 8.59 15.15
N VAL A 48 9.45 8.45 15.09
CA VAL A 48 10.41 9.49 14.66
C VAL A 48 10.86 9.15 13.25
N LEU A 49 10.38 9.93 12.27
CA LEU A 49 10.68 9.73 10.86
C LEU A 49 12.11 10.18 10.55
N ASN A 50 12.78 9.42 9.70
CA ASN A 50 13.99 9.88 9.02
C ASN A 50 13.63 10.43 7.63
N SER A 51 14.62 10.82 6.81
CA SER A 51 14.40 11.36 5.47
C SER A 51 13.59 10.45 4.55
N TYR A 52 13.69 9.12 4.70
CA TYR A 52 12.88 8.17 3.92
C TYR A 52 11.44 8.12 4.42
N GLY A 53 11.23 8.17 5.74
CA GLY A 53 9.91 8.25 6.33
C GLY A 53 9.17 9.52 5.94
N GLU A 54 9.86 10.66 5.90
CA GLU A 54 9.27 11.92 5.42
C GLU A 54 8.88 11.85 3.94
N ILE A 55 9.71 11.24 3.07
CA ILE A 55 9.33 10.99 1.67
C ILE A 55 8.05 10.16 1.59
N VAL A 56 7.93 9.11 2.40
CA VAL A 56 6.74 8.26 2.41
C VAL A 56 5.50 9.05 2.79
N LYS A 57 5.59 9.88 3.83
CA LYS A 57 4.51 10.75 4.29
C LYS A 57 4.10 11.75 3.21
N ASP A 58 5.07 12.44 2.61
CA ASP A 58 4.82 13.41 1.53
C ASP A 58 4.10 12.75 0.34
N GLU A 59 4.60 11.60 -0.14
CA GLU A 59 4.04 10.91 -1.29
C GLU A 59 2.65 10.35 -1.00
N TRP A 60 2.36 9.93 0.24
CA TRP A 60 1.02 9.53 0.64
C TRP A 60 0.03 10.66 0.41
N PHE A 61 0.28 11.83 0.98
CA PHE A 61 -0.61 12.99 0.84
C PHE A 61 -0.61 13.56 -0.59
N HIS A 62 0.52 13.56 -1.27
CA HIS A 62 0.59 14.01 -2.66
C HIS A 62 -0.25 13.13 -3.60
N SER A 63 -0.36 11.84 -3.31
CA SER A 63 -1.12 10.90 -4.13
C SER A 63 -2.59 11.29 -4.30
N ALA A 64 -3.24 11.86 -3.27
CA ALA A 64 -4.61 12.35 -3.35
C ALA A 64 -4.75 13.65 -4.15
N GLN A 65 -3.68 14.45 -4.23
CA GLN A 65 -3.69 15.69 -5.03
C GLN A 65 -3.69 15.40 -6.53
N ILE A 66 -3.00 14.32 -6.95
CA ILE A 66 -2.90 13.93 -8.37
C ILE A 66 -3.98 12.93 -8.79
N ARG A 67 -4.75 12.40 -7.84
CA ARG A 67 -5.78 11.39 -8.05
C ARG A 67 -7.09 11.80 -7.36
N PRO A 68 -7.92 12.63 -8.03
CA PRO A 68 -9.13 13.21 -7.44
C PRO A 68 -10.19 12.17 -7.04
N GLU A 69 -10.07 10.95 -7.56
CA GLU A 69 -10.94 9.83 -7.18
C GLU A 69 -10.52 9.19 -5.83
N ILE A 70 -9.37 9.59 -5.26
CA ILE A 70 -8.86 9.05 -4.00
C ILE A 70 -9.10 10.04 -2.86
N GLU A 71 -9.66 9.54 -1.79
CA GLU A 71 -9.74 10.23 -0.50
C GLU A 71 -8.90 9.45 0.51
N LEU A 72 -8.08 10.17 1.29
CA LEU A 72 -7.22 9.60 2.32
C LEU A 72 -7.87 9.81 3.68
N ASP A 73 -7.75 8.79 4.54
CA ASP A 73 -8.18 8.82 5.93
C ASP A 73 -6.95 8.59 6.84
N PHE A 74 -7.06 7.82 7.89
CA PHE A 74 -5.96 7.54 8.82
C PHE A 74 -4.75 6.92 8.14
N PHE A 75 -3.57 7.34 8.58
CA PHE A 75 -2.29 6.89 8.04
C PHE A 75 -1.21 6.93 9.11
N VAL A 76 -0.34 5.91 9.12
CA VAL A 76 0.84 5.88 9.98
C VAL A 76 2.04 5.29 9.22
N VAL A 77 3.20 5.92 9.40
CA VAL A 77 4.49 5.35 9.01
C VAL A 77 5.05 4.64 10.22
N MET A 78 5.47 3.40 10.04
CA MET A 78 6.14 2.56 11.02
C MET A 78 7.59 2.33 10.57
N PRO A 79 8.50 1.86 11.43
CA PRO A 79 9.92 1.72 11.05
C PRO A 79 10.16 0.94 9.74
N ASN A 80 9.34 -0.06 9.44
CA ASN A 80 9.51 -0.94 8.28
C ASN A 80 8.26 -1.20 7.45
N HIS A 81 7.20 -0.44 7.68
CA HIS A 81 5.96 -0.55 6.91
C HIS A 81 5.11 0.72 7.07
N ILE A 82 4.04 0.77 6.31
CA ILE A 82 2.99 1.79 6.48
C ILE A 82 1.65 1.10 6.60
N HIS A 83 0.76 1.72 7.36
CA HIS A 83 -0.67 1.46 7.35
C HIS A 83 -1.41 2.69 6.87
N GLY A 84 -2.46 2.49 6.10
CA GLY A 84 -3.30 3.61 5.69
C GLY A 84 -4.67 3.16 5.21
N ILE A 85 -5.63 4.06 5.37
CA ILE A 85 -6.98 3.93 4.84
C ILE A 85 -7.12 4.89 3.66
N MET A 86 -7.63 4.38 2.55
CA MET A 86 -7.99 5.18 1.40
C MET A 86 -9.34 4.78 0.85
N THR A 87 -10.08 5.74 0.34
CA THR A 87 -11.37 5.52 -0.31
C THR A 87 -11.28 5.82 -1.80
N ILE A 88 -11.79 4.91 -2.62
CA ILE A 88 -12.02 5.17 -4.05
C ILE A 88 -13.45 5.70 -4.16
N ARG A 89 -13.57 6.94 -4.61
CA ARG A 89 -14.87 7.58 -4.82
C ARG A 89 -15.54 7.08 -6.10
N GLU A 90 -16.85 7.06 -6.08
CA GLU A 90 -17.64 6.81 -7.28
C GLU A 90 -17.45 7.94 -8.30
N ASP A 91 -17.24 7.60 -9.56
CA ASP A 91 -17.04 8.59 -10.62
C ASP A 91 -18.40 9.17 -11.03
N MET A 92 -18.74 10.33 -10.50
CA MET A 92 -19.98 11.04 -10.84
C MET A 92 -20.09 11.40 -12.35
N GLN A 93 -18.99 11.27 -13.11
CA GLN A 93 -18.96 11.62 -14.53
C GLN A 93 -19.17 10.44 -15.49
N SER A 94 -19.22 9.20 -14.99
CA SER A 94 -19.39 8.03 -15.87
C SER A 94 -20.83 7.79 -16.33
N SER A 95 -21.81 8.46 -15.74
CA SER A 95 -23.23 8.32 -16.12
C SER A 95 -23.63 9.04 -17.43
N VAL A 96 -22.74 9.83 -18.03
CA VAL A 96 -23.09 10.66 -19.20
C VAL A 96 -22.47 10.17 -20.53
N ARG A 97 -21.66 9.11 -20.54
CA ARG A 97 -21.02 8.60 -21.78
C ARG A 97 -21.39 7.15 -22.12
N ALA A 98 -22.69 6.88 -22.22
CA ALA A 98 -23.19 5.69 -22.92
C ALA A 98 -23.55 6.06 -24.37
N THR A 99 -22.57 6.50 -25.19
CA THR A 99 -22.71 6.57 -26.64
C THR A 99 -21.43 6.06 -27.28
N GLY A 100 -21.52 4.82 -27.70
CA GLY A 100 -20.86 4.15 -28.80
C GLY A 100 -19.52 4.66 -29.29
N ARG A 101 -18.44 4.08 -28.75
CA ARG A 101 -17.25 3.62 -29.49
C ARG A 101 -16.31 2.95 -28.50
N SER A 102 -16.14 1.63 -28.64
CA SER A 102 -15.16 0.85 -27.91
C SER A 102 -13.75 1.30 -28.32
N PRO A 103 -12.89 1.81 -27.42
CA PRO A 103 -11.50 2.05 -27.76
C PRO A 103 -10.83 0.68 -27.88
N LEU A 104 -10.06 0.47 -28.93
CA LEU A 104 -9.15 -0.66 -29.11
C LEU A 104 -8.29 -0.83 -27.86
N ARG A 105 -8.46 -1.95 -27.15
CA ARG A 105 -7.63 -2.34 -26.02
C ARG A 105 -6.22 -2.60 -26.51
N ASP A 106 -5.29 -1.70 -26.17
CA ASP A 106 -3.87 -1.98 -26.26
C ASP A 106 -3.53 -2.95 -25.10
N HIS A 107 -3.17 -4.19 -25.45
CA HIS A 107 -2.88 -5.30 -24.52
C HIS A 107 -1.52 -5.17 -23.80
N ARG A 108 -1.10 -3.98 -23.45
CA ARG A 108 0.00 -3.82 -22.50
C ARG A 108 -0.54 -3.98 -21.09
N ASN A 109 0.16 -4.73 -20.26
CA ASN A 109 -0.11 -5.00 -18.82
C ASN A 109 -0.18 -3.72 -17.96
N THR A 110 -1.02 -2.77 -18.33
CA THR A 110 -1.28 -1.57 -17.56
C THR A 110 -2.39 -1.86 -16.55
N LEU A 111 -2.08 -1.66 -15.27
CA LEU A 111 -3.10 -1.70 -14.22
C LEU A 111 -4.22 -0.72 -14.59
N PRO A 112 -5.51 -1.08 -14.40
CA PRO A 112 -6.62 -0.15 -14.64
C PRO A 112 -6.37 1.14 -13.88
N GLN A 113 -6.50 2.27 -14.56
CA GLN A 113 -6.51 3.58 -13.93
C GLN A 113 -7.56 3.59 -12.84
N LYS A 114 -7.60 4.07 -11.74
CA LYS A 114 -8.67 4.05 -10.73
C LYS A 114 -8.87 2.67 -10.07
N SER A 115 -7.79 2.03 -9.65
CA SER A 115 -7.88 0.82 -8.82
C SER A 115 -6.94 0.91 -7.63
N LEU A 116 -7.25 0.19 -6.55
CA LEU A 116 -6.35 0.06 -5.40
C LEU A 116 -4.95 -0.36 -5.84
N GLY A 117 -4.85 -1.34 -6.75
CA GLY A 117 -3.56 -1.82 -7.27
C GLY A 117 -2.77 -0.75 -8.00
N SER A 118 -3.41 0.12 -8.79
CA SER A 118 -2.74 1.22 -9.49
C SER A 118 -2.29 2.32 -8.51
N PHE A 119 -3.08 2.58 -7.47
CA PHE A 119 -2.71 3.50 -6.40
C PHE A 119 -1.44 3.02 -5.68
N VAL A 120 -1.45 1.80 -5.16
CA VAL A 120 -0.29 1.24 -4.44
C VAL A 120 0.94 1.13 -5.33
N ALA A 121 0.79 0.77 -6.61
CA ALA A 121 1.90 0.70 -7.55
C ALA A 121 2.52 2.09 -7.81
N GLY A 122 1.70 3.12 -8.01
CA GLY A 122 2.14 4.50 -8.18
C GLY A 122 2.87 5.03 -6.95
N LEU A 123 2.27 4.86 -5.76
CA LEU A 123 2.84 5.26 -4.49
C LEU A 123 4.22 4.60 -4.26
N LYS A 124 4.32 3.29 -4.43
CA LYS A 124 5.59 2.56 -4.31
C LYS A 124 6.65 3.04 -5.29
N ALA A 125 6.27 3.32 -6.53
CA ALA A 125 7.19 3.79 -7.56
C ALA A 125 7.75 5.17 -7.24
N SER A 126 6.91 6.10 -6.85
CA SER A 126 7.24 7.49 -6.49
C SER A 126 8.20 7.53 -5.30
N ILE A 127 7.85 6.84 -4.20
CA ILE A 127 8.70 6.74 -3.02
C ILE A 127 10.04 6.08 -3.35
N THR A 128 10.03 4.99 -4.15
CA THR A 128 11.27 4.31 -4.54
C THR A 128 12.19 5.23 -5.34
N LYS A 129 11.63 6.00 -6.27
CA LYS A 129 12.39 6.97 -7.09
C LYS A 129 13.06 8.00 -6.19
N ARG A 130 12.29 8.72 -5.35
CA ARG A 130 12.83 9.76 -4.45
C ARG A 130 13.83 9.20 -3.43
N SER A 131 13.56 8.03 -2.86
CA SER A 131 14.49 7.37 -1.93
C SER A 131 15.81 7.01 -2.62
N ASN A 132 15.77 6.52 -3.86
CA ASN A 132 16.96 6.18 -4.61
C ASN A 132 17.78 7.40 -5.04
N GLU A 133 17.13 8.52 -5.30
CA GLU A 133 17.80 9.81 -5.56
C GLU A 133 18.63 10.24 -4.35
N ILE A 134 18.08 10.17 -3.13
CA ILE A 134 18.80 10.54 -1.90
C ILE A 134 19.98 9.61 -1.63
N ARG A 135 19.79 8.28 -1.76
CA ARG A 135 20.86 7.31 -1.44
C ARG A 135 21.83 7.03 -2.59
N GLY A 136 21.63 7.63 -3.75
CA GLY A 136 22.49 7.42 -4.92
C GLY A 136 22.49 5.99 -5.47
N THR A 137 21.39 5.24 -5.31
CA THR A 137 21.29 3.82 -5.71
C THR A 137 20.12 3.56 -6.65
N PRO A 138 20.19 4.00 -7.92
CA PRO A 138 19.11 3.80 -8.88
C PRO A 138 18.69 2.33 -9.01
N GLY A 139 17.38 2.09 -9.09
CA GLY A 139 16.82 0.75 -9.30
C GLY A 139 16.77 -0.14 -8.06
N THR A 140 17.29 0.31 -6.91
CA THR A 140 17.22 -0.48 -5.67
C THR A 140 15.78 -0.49 -5.12
N PRO A 141 15.16 -1.67 -4.94
CA PRO A 141 13.79 -1.73 -4.44
C PRO A 141 13.71 -1.35 -2.96
N VAL A 142 12.72 -0.50 -2.64
CA VAL A 142 12.38 -0.09 -1.27
C VAL A 142 11.35 -1.04 -0.66
N TRP A 143 10.41 -1.52 -1.44
CA TRP A 143 9.22 -2.23 -0.99
C TRP A 143 9.25 -3.73 -1.29
N GLN A 144 8.51 -4.50 -0.51
CA GLN A 144 8.12 -5.85 -0.90
C GLN A 144 7.23 -5.81 -2.15
N ARG A 145 7.22 -6.90 -2.92
CA ARG A 145 6.41 -6.99 -4.14
C ARG A 145 4.93 -6.84 -3.86
N ASN A 146 4.43 -7.58 -2.87
CA ASN A 146 3.03 -7.60 -2.47
C ASN A 146 2.74 -6.55 -1.38
N TYR A 147 1.48 -6.41 -1.03
CA TYR A 147 0.97 -5.64 0.09
C TYR A 147 -0.25 -6.37 0.66
N TYR A 148 -0.62 -6.08 1.90
CA TYR A 148 -1.87 -6.55 2.49
C TYR A 148 -2.96 -5.53 2.22
N GLU A 149 -4.19 -6.01 1.99
CA GLU A 149 -5.37 -5.20 1.78
C GLU A 149 -6.57 -5.81 2.50
N HIS A 150 -7.42 -4.95 3.04
CA HIS A 150 -8.70 -5.30 3.63
C HIS A 150 -9.76 -4.32 3.12
N VAL A 151 -10.93 -4.85 2.73
CA VAL A 151 -12.07 -4.07 2.28
C VAL A 151 -12.90 -3.69 3.50
N ILE A 152 -12.99 -2.40 3.80
CA ILE A 152 -13.77 -1.88 4.91
C ILE A 152 -15.24 -1.88 4.51
N ARG A 153 -16.10 -2.54 5.30
CA ARG A 153 -17.49 -2.81 4.91
C ARG A 153 -18.52 -1.99 5.68
N ASN A 154 -18.17 -1.46 6.83
CA ASN A 154 -19.06 -0.69 7.69
C ASN A 154 -18.29 0.23 8.62
N GLU A 155 -18.99 1.13 9.32
CA GLU A 155 -18.41 2.11 10.24
C GLU A 155 -17.69 1.46 11.43
N ILE A 156 -18.16 0.32 11.93
CA ILE A 156 -17.53 -0.38 13.05
C ILE A 156 -16.14 -0.88 12.63
N ASP A 157 -16.05 -1.54 11.49
CA ASP A 157 -14.79 -2.01 10.89
C ASP A 157 -13.82 -0.82 10.63
N LEU A 158 -14.36 0.30 10.13
CA LEU A 158 -13.59 1.53 9.92
C LEU A 158 -13.00 2.08 11.21
N ASP A 159 -13.80 2.18 12.26
CA ASP A 159 -13.36 2.73 13.54
C ASP A 159 -12.35 1.82 14.25
N GLU A 160 -12.53 0.49 14.18
CA GLU A 160 -11.55 -0.48 14.70
C GLU A 160 -10.19 -0.34 13.99
N ILE A 161 -10.20 -0.16 12.66
CA ILE A 161 -8.97 0.02 11.88
C ILE A 161 -8.31 1.36 12.17
N ARG A 162 -9.08 2.44 12.33
CA ARG A 162 -8.56 3.76 12.73
C ARG A 162 -7.84 3.68 14.06
N GLN A 163 -8.46 3.04 15.07
CA GLN A 163 -7.86 2.83 16.38
C GLN A 163 -6.59 1.95 16.30
N TYR A 164 -6.62 0.91 15.44
CA TYR A 164 -5.45 0.09 15.19
C TYR A 164 -4.29 0.91 14.63
N ILE A 165 -4.54 1.76 13.62
CA ILE A 165 -3.51 2.62 13.01
C ILE A 165 -2.95 3.61 14.04
N GLU A 166 -3.81 4.28 14.79
CA GLU A 166 -3.43 5.30 15.78
C GLU A 166 -2.57 4.70 16.90
N ASN A 167 -2.92 3.51 17.39
CA ASN A 167 -2.22 2.84 18.47
C ASN A 167 -0.97 2.07 18.02
N ASN A 168 -0.72 1.94 16.72
CA ASN A 168 0.32 1.08 16.18
C ASN A 168 1.74 1.46 16.66
N PRO A 169 2.15 2.76 16.71
CA PRO A 169 3.46 3.15 17.23
C PRO A 169 3.66 2.72 18.68
N PHE A 170 2.65 2.90 19.54
CA PHE A 170 2.73 2.50 20.95
C PHE A 170 2.85 0.98 21.12
N LYS A 171 2.21 0.20 20.22
CA LYS A 171 2.23 -1.26 20.21
C LYS A 171 3.31 -1.86 19.32
N TRP A 172 4.32 -1.09 18.92
CA TRP A 172 5.35 -1.54 17.96
C TRP A 172 6.02 -2.87 18.35
N LEU A 173 6.34 -3.07 19.63
CA LEU A 173 6.95 -4.33 20.10
C LEU A 173 6.01 -5.55 19.95
N GLU A 174 4.70 -5.29 19.86
CA GLU A 174 3.68 -6.33 19.66
C GLU A 174 3.31 -6.52 18.19
N ASP A 175 3.76 -5.65 17.30
CA ASP A 175 3.42 -5.68 15.88
C ASP A 175 3.98 -6.94 15.19
N GLU A 176 3.17 -7.54 14.31
CA GLU A 176 3.58 -8.73 13.54
C GLU A 176 4.75 -8.47 12.60
N ASN A 177 4.95 -7.22 12.21
CA ASN A 177 6.04 -6.78 11.35
C ASN A 177 7.32 -6.45 12.13
N HIS A 178 7.28 -6.50 13.48
CA HIS A 178 8.46 -6.26 14.29
C HIS A 178 9.57 -7.27 13.98
N PRO A 179 10.83 -6.84 13.78
CA PRO A 179 11.94 -7.71 13.37
C PRO A 179 12.14 -8.96 14.26
N ASP A 180 11.95 -8.84 15.57
CA ASP A 180 12.16 -9.94 16.51
C ASP A 180 11.09 -11.03 16.42
N LYS A 181 9.86 -10.69 15.99
CA LYS A 181 8.83 -11.70 15.74
C LYS A 181 9.08 -12.50 14.48
N MET A 182 9.80 -11.92 13.54
CA MET A 182 10.17 -12.59 12.29
C MET A 182 11.23 -13.66 12.48
N LYS A 183 12.21 -13.44 13.38
CA LYS A 183 13.25 -14.41 13.71
C LYS A 183 12.69 -15.69 14.35
N LYS A 184 11.51 -15.62 14.99
CA LYS A 184 10.83 -16.76 15.61
C LYS A 184 10.01 -17.62 14.62
N ARG A 185 9.81 -17.16 13.39
CA ARG A 185 9.04 -17.87 12.34
C ARG A 185 9.91 -18.53 11.27
N SER A 186 11.23 -18.37 11.36
CA SER A 186 12.26 -19.01 10.52
C SER A 186 12.86 -20.21 11.21
#